data_1a02e9df1b42a52c39546b4dd95aaa80
#
_entry.id   1a02e9df1b42a52c39546b4dd95aaa80
#
_cell.length_a   1.000
_cell.length_b   1.000
_cell.length_c   1.000
_cell.angle_alpha   90.00
_cell.angle_beta   90.00
_cell.angle_gamma   90.00
#
_symmetry.space_group_name_H-M   'P 1'
#
loop_
_entity.id
_entity.type
_entity.pdbx_description
1 polymer ?
#
loop_
_entity_poly.entity_id
_entity_poly.type
_entity_poly.pdbx_seq_one_letter_code
_entity_poly.pdbx_strand_id
1 'polypeptide(L)'
;MTWETVIGLEIHVQLNTQSKIFSGASTAFGAEPNAHASVVECALPGVLPVMNREVVEKAIKLGLALDAKINQKNVFDRKNYFYPDLPKGYQISQLDLPIVEHGKLEIVVGDEVKTINVTRAHMEEDAGKS
;
A
#
# COMPACT_ATOMS: atom_id res chain seq x y z
N MET A 1 21.24 -8.08 32.88
CA MET A 1 20.64 -7.77 31.57
C MET A 1 19.14 -7.87 31.74
N THR A 2 18.41 -6.80 31.41
CA THR A 2 16.93 -6.80 31.35
C THR A 2 16.52 -7.03 29.90
N TRP A 3 15.61 -7.97 29.69
CA TRP A 3 15.02 -8.21 28.37
C TRP A 3 13.82 -7.29 28.17
N GLU A 4 13.71 -6.66 26.98
CA GLU A 4 12.55 -5.88 26.55
C GLU A 4 11.88 -6.60 25.40
N THR A 5 10.57 -6.78 25.50
CA THR A 5 9.78 -7.35 24.40
C THR A 5 9.31 -6.23 23.48
N VAL A 6 9.68 -6.30 22.20
CA VAL A 6 9.22 -5.38 21.15
C VAL A 6 8.41 -6.16 20.13
N ILE A 7 7.19 -5.72 19.88
CA ILE A 7 6.27 -6.34 18.92
C ILE A 7 5.88 -5.30 17.87
N GLY A 8 6.16 -5.59 16.61
CA GLY A 8 5.70 -4.84 15.46
C GLY A 8 4.58 -5.59 14.74
N LEU A 9 3.60 -4.86 14.25
CA LEU A 9 2.54 -5.39 13.39
C LEU A 9 2.62 -4.75 12.01
N GLU A 10 2.45 -5.55 10.98
CA GLU A 10 2.31 -5.12 9.59
C GLU A 10 1.00 -5.65 9.03
N ILE A 11 0.19 -4.77 8.45
CA ILE A 11 -1.15 -5.10 7.97
C ILE A 11 -1.27 -4.65 6.52
N HIS A 12 -1.69 -5.56 5.63
CA HIS A 12 -1.97 -5.29 4.24
C HIS A 12 -3.47 -5.20 4.00
N VAL A 13 -3.90 -4.18 3.27
CA VAL A 13 -5.30 -3.97 2.87
C VAL A 13 -5.37 -3.81 1.37
N GLN A 14 -6.06 -4.72 0.70
CA GLN A 14 -6.35 -4.57 -0.72
C GLN A 14 -7.53 -3.61 -0.90
N LEU A 15 -7.31 -2.54 -1.67
CA LEU A 15 -8.32 -1.53 -1.92
C LEU A 15 -9.31 -2.00 -3.01
N ASN A 16 -10.58 -1.74 -2.78
CA ASN A 16 -11.68 -2.07 -3.72
C ASN A 16 -11.88 -0.99 -4.80
N THR A 17 -10.83 -0.58 -5.50
CA THR A 17 -10.91 0.31 -6.65
C THR A 17 -11.31 -0.46 -7.90
N GLN A 18 -11.84 0.22 -8.91
CA GLN A 18 -12.24 -0.40 -10.17
C GLN A 18 -11.10 -0.55 -11.17
N SER A 19 -10.04 0.21 -10.97
CA SER A 19 -8.81 0.11 -11.75
C SER A 19 -7.58 0.00 -10.85
N LYS A 20 -6.49 -0.50 -11.42
CA LYS A 20 -5.20 -0.65 -10.75
C LYS A 20 -4.62 0.68 -10.30
N ILE A 21 -3.60 0.62 -9.44
CA ILE A 21 -2.98 1.81 -8.84
C ILE A 21 -2.33 2.73 -9.87
N PHE A 22 -1.73 2.19 -10.95
CA PHE A 22 -0.96 2.96 -11.91
C PHE A 22 -1.48 2.88 -13.35
N SER A 23 -2.62 2.23 -13.58
CA SER A 23 -3.20 2.08 -14.90
C SER A 23 -4.72 2.01 -14.86
N GLY A 24 -5.33 2.10 -16.03
CA GLY A 24 -6.78 1.91 -16.20
C GLY A 24 -7.23 0.45 -16.30
N ALA A 25 -6.32 -0.52 -16.15
CA ALA A 25 -6.69 -1.93 -16.19
C ALA A 25 -7.61 -2.30 -15.03
N SER A 26 -8.57 -3.18 -15.32
CA SER A 26 -9.59 -3.60 -14.35
C SER A 26 -8.98 -4.36 -13.17
N THR A 27 -9.61 -4.24 -12.01
CA THR A 27 -9.33 -5.03 -10.80
C THR A 27 -10.37 -6.12 -10.54
N ALA A 28 -11.29 -6.36 -11.47
CA ALA A 28 -12.34 -7.37 -11.30
C ALA A 28 -11.75 -8.76 -11.09
N PHE A 29 -12.27 -9.47 -10.10
CA PHE A 29 -11.84 -10.82 -9.79
C PHE A 29 -12.36 -11.84 -10.82
N GLY A 30 -11.59 -12.93 -11.06
CA GLY A 30 -12.02 -14.07 -11.86
C GLY A 30 -11.88 -13.90 -13.37
N ALA A 31 -11.11 -12.94 -13.85
CA ALA A 31 -10.78 -12.83 -15.27
C ALA A 31 -9.77 -13.91 -15.70
N GLU A 32 -9.72 -14.16 -17.00
CA GLU A 32 -8.70 -15.03 -17.61
C GLU A 32 -7.29 -14.47 -17.37
N PRO A 33 -6.26 -15.31 -17.32
CA PRO A 33 -4.88 -14.88 -17.17
C PRO A 33 -4.50 -13.78 -18.19
N ASN A 34 -3.83 -12.73 -17.73
CA ASN A 34 -3.38 -11.57 -18.53
C ASN A 34 -4.49 -10.74 -19.21
N ALA A 35 -5.77 -10.97 -18.89
CA ALA A 35 -6.87 -10.19 -19.45
C ALA A 35 -6.88 -8.73 -18.95
N HIS A 36 -6.45 -8.51 -17.71
CA HIS A 36 -6.39 -7.19 -17.08
C HIS A 36 -5.01 -6.56 -17.24
N ALA A 37 -4.54 -6.44 -18.47
CA ALA A 37 -3.30 -5.77 -18.84
C ALA A 37 -3.60 -4.62 -19.81
N SER A 38 -3.12 -3.42 -19.47
CA SER A 38 -3.15 -2.24 -20.34
C SER A 38 -1.78 -2.04 -21.02
N VAL A 39 -1.69 -1.00 -21.82
CA VAL A 39 -0.42 -0.59 -22.45
C VAL A 39 0.67 -0.25 -21.43
N VAL A 40 0.27 0.13 -20.20
CA VAL A 40 1.19 0.42 -19.08
C VAL A 40 1.83 -0.88 -18.58
N GLU A 41 1.03 -1.91 -18.31
CA GLU A 41 1.54 -3.21 -17.86
C GLU A 41 2.38 -3.90 -18.95
N CYS A 42 2.03 -3.69 -20.20
CA CYS A 42 2.81 -4.18 -21.35
C CYS A 42 4.11 -3.40 -21.58
N ALA A 43 4.34 -2.32 -20.82
CA ALA A 43 5.53 -1.47 -20.93
C ALA A 43 5.81 -0.99 -22.38
N LEU A 44 4.77 -0.64 -23.11
CA LEU A 44 4.93 -0.15 -24.49
C LEU A 44 5.73 1.16 -24.53
N PRO A 45 6.53 1.40 -25.58
CA PRO A 45 7.31 2.62 -25.68
C PRO A 45 6.47 3.89 -25.59
N GLY A 46 6.91 4.84 -24.77
CA GLY A 46 6.25 6.15 -24.61
C GLY A 46 5.09 6.19 -23.61
N VAL A 47 4.70 5.07 -23.02
CA VAL A 47 3.66 5.07 -21.96
C VAL A 47 4.28 5.32 -20.59
N LEU A 48 3.53 6.03 -19.76
CA LEU A 48 3.89 6.29 -18.36
C LEU A 48 2.72 5.88 -17.45
N PRO A 49 3.02 5.38 -16.24
CA PRO A 49 2.00 5.10 -15.25
C PRO A 49 1.29 6.38 -14.80
N VAL A 50 0.00 6.26 -14.50
CA VAL A 50 -0.81 7.35 -13.95
C VAL A 50 -1.46 6.88 -12.67
N MET A 51 -1.23 7.64 -11.60
CA MET A 51 -1.74 7.32 -10.27
C MET A 51 -3.27 7.34 -10.24
N ASN A 52 -3.87 6.29 -9.71
CA ASN A 52 -5.31 6.22 -9.48
C ASN A 52 -5.70 7.14 -8.31
N ARG A 53 -6.50 8.16 -8.60
CA ARG A 53 -6.96 9.14 -7.62
C ARG A 53 -7.73 8.48 -6.45
N GLU A 54 -8.55 7.48 -6.72
CA GLU A 54 -9.34 6.80 -5.69
C GLU A 54 -8.46 6.12 -4.62
N VAL A 55 -7.29 5.58 -5.02
CA VAL A 55 -6.31 5.01 -4.08
C VAL A 55 -5.81 6.09 -3.12
N VAL A 56 -5.47 7.27 -3.63
CA VAL A 56 -5.02 8.41 -2.81
C VAL A 56 -6.12 8.85 -1.85
N GLU A 57 -7.36 8.98 -2.31
CA GLU A 57 -8.49 9.38 -1.49
C GLU A 57 -8.76 8.36 -0.36
N LYS A 58 -8.63 7.05 -0.63
CA LYS A 58 -8.76 6.00 0.38
C LYS A 58 -7.62 6.05 1.40
N ALA A 59 -6.39 6.27 0.96
CA ALA A 59 -5.24 6.44 1.86
C ALA A 59 -5.40 7.68 2.77
N ILE A 60 -5.89 8.80 2.24
CA ILE A 60 -6.20 10.00 3.04
C ILE A 60 -7.31 9.71 4.06
N LYS A 61 -8.38 9.02 3.66
CA LYS A 61 -9.45 8.63 4.60
C LYS A 61 -8.93 7.77 5.75
N LEU A 62 -8.05 6.82 5.46
CA LEU A 62 -7.38 6.02 6.49
C LEU A 62 -6.56 6.91 7.43
N GLY A 63 -5.75 7.81 6.87
CA GLY A 63 -4.95 8.74 7.67
C GLY A 63 -5.80 9.61 8.61
N LEU A 64 -6.92 10.14 8.11
CA LEU A 64 -7.85 10.90 8.93
C LEU A 64 -8.50 10.05 10.04
N ALA A 65 -8.88 8.81 9.74
CA ALA A 65 -9.46 7.89 10.72
C ALA A 65 -8.49 7.51 11.85
N LEU A 66 -7.19 7.55 11.55
CA LEU A 66 -6.11 7.26 12.51
C LEU A 66 -5.59 8.52 13.23
N ASP A 67 -6.21 9.67 13.03
CA ASP A 67 -5.70 10.97 13.52
C ASP A 67 -4.22 11.16 13.18
N ALA A 68 -3.85 10.79 11.97
CA ALA A 68 -2.48 10.73 11.49
C ALA A 68 -2.10 12.00 10.71
N LYS A 69 -0.80 12.22 10.58
CA LYS A 69 -0.26 13.21 9.68
C LYS A 69 -0.34 12.70 8.24
N ILE A 70 -0.97 13.50 7.36
CA ILE A 70 -1.01 13.24 5.92
C ILE A 70 0.05 14.06 5.22
N ASN A 71 0.99 13.40 4.56
CA ASN A 71 2.08 14.05 3.84
C ASN A 71 1.64 14.44 2.43
N GLN A 72 1.56 15.73 2.16
CA GLN A 72 1.23 16.25 0.83
C GLN A 72 2.32 15.92 -0.21
N LYS A 73 3.58 15.87 0.23
CA LYS A 73 4.69 15.34 -0.56
C LYS A 73 4.97 13.91 -0.12
N ASN A 74 4.65 12.97 -0.96
CA ASN A 74 4.97 11.56 -0.78
C ASN A 74 5.54 11.00 -2.08
N VAL A 75 6.35 9.96 -2.00
CA VAL A 75 7.15 9.46 -3.13
C VAL A 75 7.04 7.96 -3.22
N PHE A 76 6.94 7.45 -4.44
CA PHE A 76 7.06 6.03 -4.73
C PHE A 76 8.50 5.67 -5.05
N ASP A 77 8.92 4.56 -4.51
CA ASP A 77 10.23 3.96 -4.67
C ASP A 77 10.10 2.54 -5.21
N ARG A 78 11.18 2.01 -5.75
CA ARG A 78 11.24 0.62 -6.17
C ARG A 78 11.82 -0.23 -5.02
N LYS A 79 10.99 -1.10 -4.45
CA LYS A 79 11.39 -2.12 -3.47
C LYS A 79 11.84 -3.36 -4.22
N ASN A 80 13.15 -3.60 -4.31
CA ASN A 80 13.69 -4.80 -4.96
C ASN A 80 13.82 -5.94 -3.95
N TYR A 81 13.26 -7.08 -4.27
CA TYR A 81 13.39 -8.32 -3.48
C TYR A 81 13.10 -9.54 -4.36
N PHE A 82 13.66 -10.69 -3.99
CA PHE A 82 13.65 -11.86 -4.85
C PHE A 82 13.08 -13.06 -4.12
N TYR A 83 11.98 -13.60 -4.66
CA TYR A 83 11.36 -14.83 -4.23
C TYR A 83 11.05 -15.69 -5.44
N PRO A 84 11.02 -17.04 -5.30
CA PRO A 84 10.69 -17.93 -6.42
C PRO A 84 9.33 -17.66 -7.05
N ASP A 85 8.37 -17.18 -6.26
CA ASP A 85 7.00 -16.85 -6.66
C ASP A 85 6.80 -15.38 -7.06
N LEU A 86 7.88 -14.61 -7.15
CA LEU A 86 7.86 -13.19 -7.56
C LEU A 86 8.73 -12.96 -8.79
N PRO A 87 8.28 -13.33 -10.01
CA PRO A 87 9.10 -13.23 -11.22
C PRO A 87 9.49 -11.79 -11.58
N LYS A 88 8.70 -10.79 -11.21
CA LYS A 88 9.01 -9.38 -11.44
C LYS A 88 10.22 -8.88 -10.64
N GLY A 89 10.49 -9.45 -9.46
CA GLY A 89 11.64 -9.13 -8.61
C GLY A 89 11.62 -7.75 -7.96
N TYR A 90 10.55 -6.98 -8.12
CA TYR A 90 10.36 -5.68 -7.45
C TYR A 90 8.88 -5.35 -7.26
N GLN A 91 8.63 -4.37 -6.42
CA GLN A 91 7.32 -3.80 -6.15
C GLN A 91 7.47 -2.29 -6.02
N ILE A 92 6.56 -1.53 -6.62
CA ILE A 92 6.49 -0.09 -6.42
C ILE A 92 5.75 0.18 -5.12
N SER A 93 6.41 0.85 -4.21
CA SER A 93 5.95 1.11 -2.85
C SER A 93 6.41 2.49 -2.39
N GLN A 94 6.16 2.86 -1.15
CA GLN A 94 6.67 4.10 -0.55
C GLN A 94 7.60 3.75 0.62
N LEU A 95 8.82 4.26 0.65
CA LEU A 95 9.79 3.99 1.71
C LEU A 95 9.97 5.21 2.62
N ASP A 96 10.75 6.21 2.19
CA ASP A 96 11.15 7.33 3.05
C ASP A 96 10.04 8.38 3.23
N LEU A 97 9.17 8.54 2.23
CA LEU A 97 8.12 9.55 2.22
C LEU A 97 6.74 8.91 1.98
N PRO A 98 6.19 8.20 2.98
CA PRO A 98 4.86 7.61 2.88
C PRO A 98 3.78 8.70 2.93
N ILE A 99 2.58 8.37 2.47
CA ILE A 99 1.44 9.30 2.49
C ILE A 99 0.92 9.56 3.92
N VAL A 100 1.01 8.59 4.82
CA VAL A 100 0.48 8.66 6.19
C VAL A 100 1.57 8.34 7.20
N GLU A 101 1.70 9.16 8.25
CA GLU A 101 2.63 8.95 9.36
C GLU A 101 2.01 9.36 10.69
N HIS A 102 2.56 8.83 11.77
CA HIS A 102 2.25 9.24 13.13
C HIS A 102 0.76 9.16 13.50
N GLY A 103 0.13 8.06 13.10
CA GLY A 103 -1.26 7.78 13.47
C GLY A 103 -1.38 7.13 14.85
N LYS A 104 -2.61 7.09 15.34
CA LYS A 104 -2.96 6.41 16.58
C LYS A 104 -4.31 5.72 16.45
N LEU A 105 -4.46 4.62 17.16
CA LEU A 105 -5.70 3.88 17.27
C LEU A 105 -5.95 3.56 18.75
N GLU A 106 -7.10 3.93 19.27
CA GLU A 106 -7.53 3.53 20.60
C GLU A 106 -8.27 2.20 20.52
N ILE A 107 -7.89 1.27 21.39
CA ILE A 107 -8.52 -0.04 21.53
C ILE A 107 -8.95 -0.26 22.97
N VAL A 108 -10.03 -1.01 23.15
CA VAL A 108 -10.52 -1.42 24.48
C VAL A 108 -10.05 -2.83 24.76
N VAL A 109 -9.33 -3.02 25.86
CA VAL A 109 -8.83 -4.33 26.29
C VAL A 109 -9.35 -4.56 27.73
N GLY A 110 -10.38 -5.36 27.86
CA GLY A 110 -11.13 -5.47 29.12
C GLY A 110 -11.80 -4.13 29.45
N ASP A 111 -11.49 -3.56 30.61
CA ASP A 111 -12.02 -2.27 31.06
C ASP A 111 -11.04 -1.09 30.80
N GLU A 112 -9.93 -1.35 30.13
CA GLU A 112 -8.89 -0.35 29.85
C GLU A 112 -8.92 0.11 28.41
N VAL A 113 -8.70 1.41 28.18
CA VAL A 113 -8.43 1.97 26.85
C VAL A 113 -6.92 2.04 26.65
N LYS A 114 -6.44 1.45 25.54
CA LYS A 114 -5.03 1.48 25.16
C LYS A 114 -4.86 2.17 23.82
N THR A 115 -3.83 3.02 23.70
CA THR A 115 -3.46 3.65 22.44
C THR A 115 -2.38 2.82 21.75
N ILE A 116 -2.64 2.43 20.52
CA ILE A 116 -1.68 1.81 19.61
C ILE A 116 -1.18 2.87 18.65
N ASN A 117 0.13 3.06 18.61
CA ASN A 117 0.74 3.98 17.66
C ASN A 117 0.87 3.31 16.29
N VAL A 118 0.40 4.00 15.27
CA VAL A 118 0.57 3.60 13.87
C VAL A 118 1.73 4.42 13.30
N THR A 119 2.87 3.81 13.15
CA THR A 119 4.09 4.50 12.68
C THR A 119 3.89 5.13 11.32
N ARG A 120 3.31 4.33 10.39
CA ARG A 120 3.08 4.76 9.01
C ARG A 120 2.02 3.90 8.33
N ALA A 121 1.40 4.46 7.30
CA ALA A 121 0.72 3.71 6.26
C ALA A 121 1.15 4.24 4.89
N HIS A 122 1.34 3.35 3.94
CA HIS A 122 1.83 3.71 2.62
C HIS A 122 1.04 2.97 1.52
N MET A 123 1.13 3.51 0.33
CA MET A 123 0.53 2.92 -0.87
C MET A 123 1.55 2.06 -1.58
N GLU A 124 1.10 0.93 -2.11
CA GLU A 124 1.92 0.06 -2.94
C GLU A 124 1.09 -0.67 -4.00
N GLU A 125 1.74 -1.12 -5.05
CA GLU A 125 1.13 -2.03 -6.00
C GLU A 125 1.04 -3.44 -5.41
N ASP A 126 0.13 -4.27 -5.93
CA ASP A 126 0.10 -5.69 -5.59
C ASP A 126 1.44 -6.35 -5.99
N ALA A 127 1.93 -7.25 -5.15
CA ALA A 127 3.21 -7.91 -5.36
C ALA A 127 3.28 -8.75 -6.64
N GLY A 128 2.13 -9.18 -7.19
CA GLY A 128 2.08 -9.98 -8.41
C GLY A 128 2.77 -11.33 -8.25
N LYS A 129 2.56 -11.98 -7.12
CA LYS A 129 3.04 -13.33 -6.87
C LYS A 129 2.22 -14.37 -7.64
N SER A 130 2.88 -15.40 -8.12
CA SER A 130 2.29 -16.54 -8.85
C SER A 130 2.10 -17.78 -7.98
#